data_f8823ab38b939e58ea07ed313e2c86b1
#
_entry.id   f8823ab38b939e58ea07ed313e2c86b1
#
_cell.length_a   1.000
_cell.length_b   1.000
_cell.length_c   1.000
_cell.angle_alpha   90.00
_cell.angle_beta   90.00
_cell.angle_gamma   90.00
#
_symmetry.space_group_name_H-M   'P 1'
#
loop_
_entity.id
_entity.type
_entity.pdbx_description
1 polymer ?
#
loop_
_entity_poly.entity_id
_entity_poly.type
_entity_poly.pdbx_seq_one_letter_code
_entity_poly.pdbx_strand_id
1 'polypeptide(L)'
;MTLVKSIMPSVNPSTTILLIDHHDTDRQVWVQRLRICSSDYVVLEASTGKEGLAICRSQRVECVISELTLPDMSGFEVLLNLVPKPRHPEVAFIFLTRLTLSPMKQLALNNGAQAYVVKSHSSGDELDITIQKALANVAPSRRQERRS
;
A
#
# COMPACT_ATOMS: atom_id res chain seq x y z
N MET A 1 6.43 4.11 33.04
CA MET A 1 5.18 3.72 33.57
C MET A 1 4.20 3.29 32.50
N THR A 2 3.86 2.06 32.54
CA THR A 2 2.97 1.46 31.55
C THR A 2 1.58 2.07 31.52
N LEU A 3 1.11 2.53 32.68
CA LEU A 3 -0.20 3.15 32.77
C LEU A 3 -0.34 4.39 31.90
N VAL A 4 0.69 5.19 31.84
CA VAL A 4 0.67 6.39 31.01
C VAL A 4 0.45 6.01 29.56
N LYS A 5 1.14 4.97 29.13
CA LYS A 5 1.03 4.50 27.77
C LYS A 5 -0.35 3.90 27.49
N SER A 6 -0.94 3.23 28.47
CA SER A 6 -2.26 2.65 28.33
C SER A 6 -3.36 3.68 28.34
N ILE A 7 -3.19 4.71 29.16
CA ILE A 7 -4.18 5.77 29.32
C ILE A 7 -4.21 6.68 28.11
N MET A 8 -3.05 6.88 27.50
CA MET A 8 -2.97 7.72 26.31
C MET A 8 -3.32 6.88 25.10
N PRO A 9 -4.54 7.04 24.61
CA PRO A 9 -4.90 6.34 23.38
C PRO A 9 -3.90 6.73 22.31
N SER A 10 -3.70 5.84 21.41
CA SER A 10 -2.77 6.01 20.34
C SER A 10 -2.81 7.42 19.79
N VAL A 11 -1.73 8.18 20.01
CA VAL A 11 -1.58 9.50 19.42
C VAL A 11 -1.41 9.36 17.91
N ASN A 12 -0.89 8.21 17.50
CA ASN A 12 -0.71 7.89 16.09
C ASN A 12 -1.86 7.01 15.63
N PRO A 13 -2.74 7.54 14.77
CA PRO A 13 -3.81 6.72 14.23
C PRO A 13 -3.23 5.56 13.45
N SER A 14 -3.99 4.49 13.37
CA SER A 14 -3.62 3.32 12.59
C SER A 14 -3.39 3.69 11.13
N THR A 15 -2.47 3.00 10.50
CA THR A 15 -2.21 3.16 9.07
C THR A 15 -2.97 2.08 8.32
N THR A 16 -3.83 2.51 7.42
CA THR A 16 -4.64 1.58 6.62
C THR A 16 -3.93 1.28 5.31
N ILE A 17 -3.66 0.00 5.10
CA ILE A 17 -2.99 -0.52 3.92
C ILE A 17 -3.96 -1.42 3.17
N LEU A 18 -4.07 -1.23 1.87
CA LEU A 18 -4.88 -2.10 1.01
C LEU A 18 -3.94 -2.96 0.16
N LEU A 19 -4.09 -4.26 0.25
CA LEU A 19 -3.34 -5.21 -0.56
C LEU A 19 -4.25 -5.81 -1.62
N ILE A 20 -3.92 -5.55 -2.89
CA ILE A 20 -4.68 -6.04 -4.05
C ILE A 20 -3.88 -7.13 -4.74
N ASP A 21 -4.36 -8.35 -4.67
CA ASP A 21 -3.70 -9.51 -5.28
C ASP A 21 -4.73 -10.62 -5.45
N HIS A 22 -4.82 -11.17 -6.65
CA HIS A 22 -5.80 -12.23 -6.91
C HIS A 22 -5.30 -13.61 -6.49
N HIS A 23 -4.02 -13.76 -6.20
CA HIS A 23 -3.48 -15.02 -5.69
C HIS A 23 -3.73 -15.10 -4.19
N ASP A 24 -4.71 -15.87 -3.78
CA ASP A 24 -5.13 -15.95 -2.38
C ASP A 24 -4.00 -16.34 -1.45
N THR A 25 -3.18 -17.32 -1.84
CA THR A 25 -2.08 -17.78 -1.02
C THR A 25 -1.02 -16.69 -0.82
N ASP A 26 -0.62 -16.03 -1.91
CA ASP A 26 0.34 -14.92 -1.84
C ASP A 26 -0.21 -13.80 -0.97
N ARG A 27 -1.45 -13.43 -1.21
CA ARG A 27 -2.08 -12.33 -0.46
C ARG A 27 -2.09 -12.62 1.03
N GLN A 28 -2.47 -13.82 1.42
CA GLN A 28 -2.51 -14.20 2.83
C GLN A 28 -1.12 -14.15 3.48
N VAL A 29 -0.11 -14.62 2.78
CA VAL A 29 1.26 -14.59 3.27
C VAL A 29 1.70 -13.16 3.56
N TRP A 30 1.45 -12.25 2.61
CA TRP A 30 1.90 -10.86 2.78
C TRP A 30 1.07 -10.11 3.81
N VAL A 31 -0.22 -10.38 3.90
CA VAL A 31 -1.05 -9.82 4.98
C VAL A 31 -0.49 -10.21 6.35
N GLN A 32 -0.16 -11.48 6.52
CA GLN A 32 0.39 -11.96 7.78
C GLN A 32 1.73 -11.30 8.10
N ARG A 33 2.59 -11.19 7.11
CA ARG A 33 3.90 -10.54 7.28
C ARG A 33 3.75 -9.09 7.72
N LEU A 34 2.80 -8.36 7.10
CA LEU A 34 2.56 -6.95 7.46
C LEU A 34 2.01 -6.83 8.87
N ARG A 35 1.09 -7.70 9.26
CA ARG A 35 0.51 -7.67 10.60
C ARG A 35 1.55 -7.97 11.68
N ILE A 36 2.52 -8.81 11.36
CA ILE A 36 3.63 -9.11 12.28
C ILE A 36 4.54 -7.90 12.43
N CYS A 37 4.76 -7.15 11.33
CA CYS A 37 5.66 -5.99 11.34
C CYS A 37 5.15 -4.86 12.23
N SER A 38 3.82 -4.63 12.26
CA SER A 38 3.28 -3.52 13.02
C SER A 38 1.84 -3.79 13.43
N SER A 39 1.56 -3.62 14.70
CA SER A 39 0.21 -3.71 15.23
C SER A 39 -0.63 -2.48 14.85
N ASP A 40 0.01 -1.42 14.36
CA ASP A 40 -0.68 -0.20 13.93
C ASP A 40 -1.20 -0.30 12.50
N TYR A 41 -0.86 -1.35 11.78
CA TYR A 41 -1.36 -1.55 10.43
C TYR A 41 -2.75 -2.19 10.45
N VAL A 42 -3.67 -1.53 9.77
CA VAL A 42 -4.97 -2.12 9.41
C VAL A 42 -4.84 -2.56 7.96
N VAL A 43 -4.81 -3.86 7.74
CA VAL A 43 -4.59 -4.41 6.40
C VAL A 43 -5.90 -4.88 5.81
N LEU A 44 -6.31 -4.23 4.73
CA LEU A 44 -7.48 -4.58 3.95
C LEU A 44 -7.04 -5.37 2.73
N GLU A 45 -7.93 -6.20 2.21
CA GLU A 45 -7.63 -7.08 1.08
C GLU A 45 -8.62 -6.90 -0.04
N ALA A 46 -8.13 -7.03 -1.27
CA ALA A 46 -8.94 -7.09 -2.47
C ALA A 46 -8.32 -8.10 -3.43
N SER A 47 -9.15 -8.82 -4.17
CA SER A 47 -8.68 -9.79 -5.15
C SER A 47 -8.75 -9.26 -6.58
N THR A 48 -9.42 -8.13 -6.79
CA THR A 48 -9.57 -7.51 -8.11
C THR A 48 -9.29 -6.02 -8.02
N GLY A 49 -8.99 -5.41 -9.17
CA GLY A 49 -8.79 -3.96 -9.24
C GLY A 49 -10.06 -3.20 -8.93
N LYS A 50 -11.19 -3.67 -9.42
CA LYS A 50 -12.49 -3.04 -9.16
C LYS A 50 -12.82 -3.02 -7.68
N GLU A 51 -12.61 -4.14 -7.00
CA GLU A 51 -12.81 -4.22 -5.56
C GLU A 51 -11.88 -3.26 -4.81
N GLY A 52 -10.60 -3.24 -5.20
CA GLY A 52 -9.63 -2.34 -4.58
C GLY A 52 -9.99 -0.88 -4.74
N LEU A 53 -10.40 -0.48 -5.95
CA LEU A 53 -10.84 0.89 -6.20
C LEU A 53 -12.09 1.26 -5.40
N ALA A 54 -13.03 0.31 -5.27
CA ALA A 54 -14.23 0.54 -4.47
C ALA A 54 -13.90 0.75 -3.00
N ILE A 55 -12.96 -0.02 -2.46
CA ILE A 55 -12.51 0.16 -1.08
C ILE A 55 -11.90 1.55 -0.89
N CYS A 56 -11.06 1.98 -1.83
CA CYS A 56 -10.43 3.31 -1.75
C CYS A 56 -11.45 4.45 -1.81
N ARG A 57 -12.59 4.25 -2.48
CA ARG A 57 -13.65 5.25 -2.53
C ARG A 57 -14.49 5.27 -1.25
N SER A 58 -14.64 4.12 -0.59
CA SER A 58 -15.53 3.99 0.56
C SER A 58 -14.85 4.32 1.89
N GLN A 59 -13.53 4.26 1.95
CA GLN A 59 -12.82 4.54 3.19
C GLN A 59 -11.40 5.03 2.91
N ARG A 60 -10.80 5.60 3.94
CA ARG A 60 -9.45 6.13 3.83
C ARG A 60 -8.44 5.00 3.76
N VAL A 61 -7.64 5.02 2.71
CA VAL A 61 -6.51 4.10 2.54
C VAL A 61 -5.26 4.95 2.35
N GLU A 62 -4.24 4.69 3.12
CA GLU A 62 -3.02 5.50 3.10
C GLU A 62 -1.94 4.92 2.20
N CYS A 63 -1.94 3.59 2.04
CA CYS A 63 -1.00 2.90 1.17
C CYS A 63 -1.71 1.78 0.43
N VAL A 64 -1.54 1.75 -0.88
CA VAL A 64 -2.04 0.66 -1.72
C VAL A 64 -0.84 -0.15 -2.19
N ILE A 65 -0.92 -1.45 -2.01
CA ILE A 65 0.07 -2.40 -2.51
C ILE A 65 -0.65 -3.30 -3.49
N SER A 66 -0.22 -3.29 -4.74
CA SER A 66 -0.95 -4.00 -5.79
C SER A 66 -0.04 -4.90 -6.63
N GLU A 67 -0.59 -6.04 -7.02
CA GLU A 67 0.00 -6.87 -8.05
C GLU A 67 -0.11 -6.15 -9.40
N LEU A 68 0.80 -6.44 -10.33
CA LEU A 68 0.79 -5.85 -11.67
C LEU A 68 -0.36 -6.36 -12.53
N THR A 69 -0.67 -7.64 -12.43
CA THR A 69 -1.71 -8.27 -13.25
C THR A 69 -2.85 -8.72 -12.35
N LEU A 70 -4.02 -8.17 -12.61
CA LEU A 70 -5.24 -8.52 -11.88
C LEU A 70 -6.24 -9.14 -12.87
N PRO A 71 -7.26 -9.87 -12.38
CA PRO A 71 -8.18 -10.56 -13.28
C PRO A 71 -8.98 -9.63 -14.19
N ASP A 72 -9.30 -8.43 -13.68
CA ASP A 72 -10.22 -7.51 -14.35
C ASP A 72 -9.53 -6.28 -14.96
N MET A 73 -8.32 -5.99 -14.56
CA MET A 73 -7.56 -4.84 -15.09
C MET A 73 -6.09 -4.99 -14.72
N SER A 74 -5.23 -4.15 -15.28
CA SER A 74 -3.84 -4.14 -14.85
C SER A 74 -3.67 -3.31 -13.59
N GLY A 75 -2.63 -3.60 -12.83
CA GLY A 75 -2.28 -2.77 -11.67
C GLY A 75 -1.94 -1.35 -12.06
N PHE A 76 -1.50 -1.12 -13.31
CA PHE A 76 -1.27 0.23 -13.82
C PHE A 76 -2.56 1.03 -13.92
N GLU A 77 -3.66 0.39 -14.28
CA GLU A 77 -4.96 1.07 -14.31
C GLU A 77 -5.39 1.49 -12.92
N VAL A 78 -5.14 0.64 -11.93
CA VAL A 78 -5.40 0.99 -10.53
C VAL A 78 -4.54 2.19 -10.13
N LEU A 79 -3.25 2.16 -10.46
CA LEU A 79 -2.33 3.26 -10.17
C LEU A 79 -2.82 4.58 -10.78
N LEU A 80 -3.18 4.57 -12.06
CA LEU A 80 -3.62 5.78 -12.76
C LEU A 80 -4.90 6.36 -12.16
N ASN A 81 -5.79 5.51 -11.67
CA ASN A 81 -7.00 5.95 -11.00
C ASN A 81 -6.73 6.60 -9.64
N LEU A 82 -5.75 6.07 -8.91
CA LEU A 82 -5.48 6.52 -7.54
C LEU A 82 -4.43 7.63 -7.50
N VAL A 83 -3.53 7.66 -8.46
CA VAL A 83 -2.45 8.66 -8.54
C VAL A 83 -2.47 9.28 -9.92
N PRO A 84 -3.50 10.09 -10.24
CA PRO A 84 -3.61 10.73 -11.56
C PRO A 84 -2.52 11.78 -11.79
N LYS A 85 -1.93 12.30 -10.72
CA LYS A 85 -0.84 13.28 -10.79
C LYS A 85 0.38 12.70 -10.09
N PRO A 86 1.30 12.06 -10.83
CA PRO A 86 2.44 11.38 -10.23
C PRO A 86 3.31 12.25 -9.31
N ARG A 87 3.38 13.55 -9.56
CA ARG A 87 4.19 14.47 -8.75
C ARG A 87 3.51 14.90 -7.46
N HIS A 88 2.21 14.63 -7.33
CA HIS A 88 1.42 15.05 -6.17
C HIS A 88 0.56 13.89 -5.68
N PRO A 89 1.18 12.79 -5.22
CA PRO A 89 0.41 11.64 -4.77
C PRO A 89 -0.35 11.93 -3.48
N GLU A 90 -1.59 11.50 -3.44
CA GLU A 90 -2.42 11.59 -2.24
C GLU A 90 -2.45 10.27 -1.48
N VAL A 91 -1.98 9.21 -2.10
CA VAL A 91 -1.89 7.89 -1.51
C VAL A 91 -0.54 7.29 -1.90
N ALA A 92 0.09 6.56 -1.00
CA ALA A 92 1.30 5.82 -1.34
C ALA A 92 0.89 4.60 -2.16
N PHE A 93 1.63 4.32 -3.22
CA PHE A 93 1.35 3.20 -4.11
C PHE A 93 2.61 2.37 -4.35
N ILE A 94 2.53 1.08 -4.09
CA ILE A 94 3.65 0.16 -4.22
C ILE A 94 3.19 -1.02 -5.06
N PHE A 95 4.00 -1.40 -6.05
CA PHE A 95 3.79 -2.67 -6.73
C PHE A 95 4.51 -3.78 -5.98
N LEU A 96 3.82 -4.89 -5.78
CA LEU A 96 4.37 -6.09 -5.17
C LEU A 96 4.05 -7.26 -6.10
N THR A 97 5.06 -7.80 -6.78
CA THR A 97 4.87 -8.72 -7.88
C THR A 97 5.98 -9.75 -7.98
N ARG A 98 5.71 -10.85 -8.65
CA ARG A 98 6.74 -11.86 -8.96
C ARG A 98 7.60 -11.48 -10.15
N LEU A 99 7.17 -10.49 -10.94
CA LEU A 99 7.87 -10.11 -12.17
C LEU A 99 9.11 -9.27 -11.86
N THR A 100 10.22 -9.64 -12.47
CA THR A 100 11.52 -8.99 -12.24
C THR A 100 11.94 -8.06 -13.39
N LEU A 101 11.06 -7.78 -14.34
CA LEU A 101 11.40 -7.04 -15.56
C LEU A 101 11.68 -5.57 -15.25
N SER A 102 12.91 -5.14 -15.57
CA SER A 102 13.34 -3.75 -15.33
C SER A 102 12.48 -2.71 -16.03
N PRO A 103 12.03 -2.90 -17.28
CA PRO A 103 11.15 -1.93 -17.92
C PRO A 103 9.86 -1.67 -17.15
N MET A 104 9.31 -2.70 -16.52
CA MET A 104 8.07 -2.56 -15.73
C MET A 104 8.31 -1.71 -14.50
N LYS A 105 9.46 -1.89 -13.85
CA LYS A 105 9.83 -1.10 -12.69
C LYS A 105 9.91 0.39 -13.05
N GLN A 106 10.63 0.70 -14.13
CA GLN A 106 10.80 2.08 -14.55
C GLN A 106 9.47 2.73 -14.93
N LEU A 107 8.63 1.98 -15.65
CA LEU A 107 7.32 2.44 -16.04
C LEU A 107 6.44 2.74 -14.81
N ALA A 108 6.49 1.86 -13.82
CA ALA A 108 5.74 2.04 -12.57
C ALA A 108 6.15 3.33 -11.86
N LEU A 109 7.46 3.52 -11.68
CA LEU A 109 7.97 4.71 -11.00
C LEU A 109 7.63 5.98 -11.76
N ASN A 110 7.72 5.95 -13.08
CA ASN A 110 7.39 7.11 -13.92
C ASN A 110 5.92 7.50 -13.83
N ASN A 111 5.05 6.56 -13.52
CA ASN A 111 3.61 6.78 -13.43
C ASN A 111 3.12 7.03 -12.00
N GLY A 112 4.03 7.20 -11.05
CA GLY A 112 3.67 7.62 -9.71
C GLY A 112 3.69 6.54 -8.63
N ALA A 113 4.08 5.31 -8.98
CA ALA A 113 4.31 4.30 -7.94
C ALA A 113 5.55 4.72 -7.14
N GLN A 114 5.47 4.54 -5.84
CA GLN A 114 6.57 4.92 -4.94
C GLN A 114 7.66 3.86 -4.93
N ALA A 115 7.30 2.63 -5.22
CA ALA A 115 8.24 1.51 -5.24
C ALA A 115 7.72 0.36 -6.08
N TYR A 116 8.64 -0.50 -6.47
CA TYR A 116 8.38 -1.74 -7.18
C TYR A 116 9.12 -2.84 -6.45
N VAL A 117 8.39 -3.73 -5.81
CA VAL A 117 8.94 -4.75 -4.94
C VAL A 117 8.72 -6.13 -5.56
N VAL A 118 9.78 -6.91 -5.63
CA VAL A 118 9.71 -8.28 -6.17
C VAL A 118 9.50 -9.26 -5.02
N LYS A 119 8.42 -10.01 -5.07
CA LYS A 119 8.02 -10.91 -3.98
C LYS A 119 9.13 -11.89 -3.55
N SER A 120 9.83 -12.47 -4.51
CA SER A 120 10.86 -13.47 -4.23
C SER A 120 12.15 -12.87 -3.65
N HIS A 121 12.32 -11.56 -3.74
CA HIS A 121 13.53 -10.87 -3.31
C HIS A 121 13.32 -10.02 -2.07
N SER A 122 12.17 -10.13 -1.42
CA SER A 122 11.83 -9.21 -0.34
C SER A 122 11.22 -9.94 0.84
N SER A 123 11.52 -9.44 2.03
CA SER A 123 10.93 -9.89 3.28
C SER A 123 9.81 -8.96 3.71
N GLY A 124 9.08 -9.35 4.75
CA GLY A 124 8.08 -8.49 5.37
C GLY A 124 8.72 -7.22 5.93
N ASP A 125 9.88 -7.34 6.54
CA ASP A 125 10.59 -6.18 7.11
C ASP A 125 11.02 -5.21 6.03
N GLU A 126 11.49 -5.69 4.90
CA GLU A 126 11.88 -4.84 3.78
C GLU A 126 10.67 -4.13 3.19
N LEU A 127 9.55 -4.82 3.07
CA LEU A 127 8.31 -4.20 2.61
C LEU A 127 7.85 -3.13 3.58
N ASP A 128 7.95 -3.39 4.88
CA ASP A 128 7.59 -2.40 5.90
C ASP A 128 8.42 -1.13 5.77
N ILE A 129 9.74 -1.26 5.59
CA ILE A 129 10.62 -0.11 5.37
C ILE A 129 10.19 0.65 4.12
N THR A 130 9.86 -0.07 3.06
CA THR A 130 9.38 0.53 1.81
C THR A 130 8.08 1.29 2.01
N ILE A 131 7.15 0.73 2.77
CA ILE A 131 5.88 1.39 3.12
C ILE A 131 6.14 2.70 3.86
N GLN A 132 7.01 2.68 4.86
CA GLN A 132 7.31 3.89 5.64
C GLN A 132 7.91 4.98 4.77
N LYS A 133 8.83 4.63 3.89
CA LYS A 133 9.43 5.58 2.95
C LYS A 133 8.38 6.13 1.98
N ALA A 134 7.50 5.27 1.50
CA ALA A 134 6.46 5.68 0.57
C ALA A 134 5.47 6.65 1.22
N LEU A 135 5.07 6.37 2.46
CA LEU A 135 4.17 7.23 3.21
C LEU A 135 4.78 8.62 3.46
N ALA A 136 6.08 8.67 3.67
CA ALA A 136 6.78 9.94 3.89
C ALA A 136 6.74 10.84 2.66
N ASN A 137 6.57 10.27 1.47
CA ASN A 137 6.51 11.01 0.21
C ASN A 137 5.12 11.50 -0.16
N VAL A 138 4.11 11.14 0.62
CA VAL A 138 2.77 11.68 0.44
C VAL A 138 2.68 12.99 1.21
N ALA A 139 2.11 14.03 0.59
CA ALA A 139 2.07 15.36 1.18
C ALA A 139 1.44 15.31 2.58
N PRO A 140 2.14 15.80 3.62
CA PRO A 140 1.64 15.71 5.00
C PRO A 140 0.29 16.40 5.20
N SER A 141 0.07 17.54 4.56
CA SER A 141 -1.20 18.27 4.64
C SER A 141 -2.37 17.42 4.14
N ARG A 142 -2.15 16.69 3.07
CA ARG A 142 -3.18 15.80 2.50
C ARG A 142 -3.46 14.62 3.41
N ARG A 143 -2.44 14.08 4.02
CA ARG A 143 -2.60 12.99 4.97
C ARG A 143 -3.42 13.44 6.18
N GLN A 144 -3.17 14.64 6.68
CA GLN A 144 -3.91 15.20 7.79
C GLN A 144 -5.37 15.44 7.44
N GLU A 145 -5.64 16.00 6.28
CA GLU A 145 -6.99 16.20 5.79
C GLU A 145 -7.75 14.89 5.70
N ARG A 146 -7.09 13.84 5.23
CA ARG A 146 -7.71 12.52 5.11
C ARG A 146 -8.00 11.90 6.46
N ARG A 147 -7.32 12.31 7.51
CA ARG A 147 -7.49 11.77 8.86
C ARG A 147 -8.50 12.54 9.68
N SER A 148 -8.79 13.71 9.29
CA SER A 148 -9.79 14.52 9.97
C SER A 148 -11.16 14.31 9.36
#